data_de5b81bc82a0f8f077fce8837bd5f86b
#
_entry.id   de5b81bc82a0f8f077fce8837bd5f86b
#
_cell.length_a   1.000
_cell.length_b   1.000
_cell.length_c   1.000
_cell.angle_alpha   90.00
_cell.angle_beta   90.00
_cell.angle_gamma   90.00
#
_symmetry.space_group_name_H-M   'P 1'
#
loop_
_entity.id
_entity.type
_entity.pdbx_description
1 polymer ?
#
loop_
_entity_poly.entity_id
_entity_poly.type
_entity_poly.pdbx_seq_one_letter_code
_entity_poly.pdbx_strand_id
1 'polypeptide(L)'
;MKRRFSVFIIPYLLISSIIISCSEPTTIILSKASDNYVNWIEDKNTVILDAYRISNTDSILAIADGIIITGGEDINPLLYNDTTNLKVCGEIDHRRDTLEKKLFDYAFENKIPLMGVCRGMQMINVASGGSLYG
;
A
#
# COMPACT_ATOMS: atom_id res chain seq x y z
N MET A 1 57.15 -51.06 -23.21
CA MET A 1 56.03 -50.84 -22.22
C MET A 1 55.47 -49.42 -22.42
N LYS A 2 54.40 -49.24 -23.25
CA LYS A 2 53.80 -47.93 -23.54
C LYS A 2 52.56 -47.78 -22.68
N ARG A 3 52.59 -46.90 -21.68
CA ARG A 3 51.40 -46.50 -20.89
C ARG A 3 50.53 -45.58 -21.71
N ARG A 4 49.32 -46.02 -22.05
CA ARG A 4 48.26 -45.19 -22.60
C ARG A 4 47.59 -44.44 -21.46
N PHE A 5 47.69 -43.11 -21.44
CA PHE A 5 46.87 -42.24 -20.61
C PHE A 5 45.51 -42.05 -21.32
N SER A 6 44.45 -42.61 -20.75
CA SER A 6 43.08 -42.35 -21.13
C SER A 6 42.62 -41.01 -20.48
N VAL A 7 42.47 -39.99 -21.31
CA VAL A 7 41.88 -38.73 -20.87
C VAL A 7 40.38 -38.92 -20.87
N PHE A 8 39.77 -39.00 -19.68
CA PHE A 8 38.31 -38.93 -19.54
C PHE A 8 37.89 -37.48 -19.74
N ILE A 9 37.32 -37.15 -20.88
CA ILE A 9 36.62 -35.88 -21.12
C ILE A 9 35.25 -36.02 -20.49
N ILE A 10 35.06 -35.37 -19.34
CA ILE A 10 33.74 -35.20 -18.73
C ILE A 10 33.00 -34.15 -19.54
N PRO A 11 31.87 -34.47 -20.16
CA PRO A 11 31.06 -33.41 -20.79
C PRO A 11 30.47 -32.53 -19.74
N TYR A 12 30.90 -31.28 -19.66
CA TYR A 12 30.31 -30.24 -18.88
C TYR A 12 28.91 -29.94 -19.42
N LEU A 13 27.90 -30.61 -18.86
CA LEU A 13 26.49 -30.30 -19.14
C LEU A 13 26.22 -28.94 -18.50
N LEU A 14 26.28 -27.89 -19.32
CA LEU A 14 25.78 -26.57 -18.99
C LEU A 14 24.25 -26.66 -18.80
N ILE A 15 23.81 -26.96 -17.59
CA ILE A 15 22.43 -26.75 -17.19
C ILE A 15 22.25 -25.24 -17.09
N SER A 16 21.81 -24.63 -18.19
CA SER A 16 21.32 -23.26 -18.17
C SER A 16 20.00 -23.29 -17.39
N SER A 17 20.07 -22.99 -16.10
CA SER A 17 18.91 -22.73 -15.26
C SER A 17 18.20 -21.49 -15.84
N ILE A 18 17.15 -21.70 -16.59
CA ILE A 18 16.21 -20.63 -16.96
C ILE A 18 15.53 -20.26 -15.64
N ILE A 19 16.04 -19.24 -14.99
CA ILE A 19 15.36 -18.60 -13.85
C ILE A 19 14.20 -17.83 -14.47
N ILE A 20 13.03 -18.47 -14.51
CA ILE A 20 11.78 -17.77 -14.77
C ILE A 20 11.57 -16.91 -13.54
N SER A 21 11.94 -15.64 -13.59
CA SER A 21 11.60 -14.65 -12.59
C SER A 21 10.09 -14.42 -12.66
N CYS A 22 9.33 -15.22 -11.92
CA CYS A 22 7.94 -14.91 -11.61
C CYS A 22 8.00 -13.81 -10.54
N SER A 23 7.78 -12.56 -10.90
CA SER A 23 7.61 -11.51 -9.92
C SER A 23 6.28 -11.72 -9.20
N GLU A 24 6.31 -11.80 -7.87
CA GLU A 24 5.09 -11.81 -7.06
C GLU A 24 4.26 -10.55 -7.37
N PRO A 25 2.93 -10.66 -7.37
CA PRO A 25 2.08 -9.51 -7.63
C PRO A 25 2.24 -8.47 -6.51
N THR A 26 2.30 -7.19 -6.90
CA THR A 26 2.34 -6.06 -5.97
C THR A 26 0.96 -5.81 -5.38
N THR A 27 0.83 -5.86 -4.06
CA THR A 27 -0.44 -5.61 -3.36
C THR A 27 -0.55 -4.17 -2.89
N ILE A 28 -1.49 -3.42 -3.47
CA ILE A 28 -1.79 -2.03 -3.10
C ILE A 28 -3.11 -1.97 -2.35
N ILE A 29 -3.09 -1.36 -1.17
CA ILE A 29 -4.29 -1.10 -0.37
C ILE A 29 -4.77 0.31 -0.63
N LEU A 30 -6.03 0.45 -1.03
CA LEU A 30 -6.75 1.73 -1.05
C LEU A 30 -7.54 1.90 0.24
N SER A 31 -7.51 3.09 0.84
CA SER A 31 -8.35 3.36 2.03
C SER A 31 -9.83 3.24 1.72
N LYS A 32 -10.27 3.78 0.57
CA LYS A 32 -11.62 3.65 0.01
C LYS A 32 -11.50 3.67 -1.51
N ALA A 33 -11.78 2.54 -2.15
CA ALA A 33 -11.63 2.39 -3.59
C ALA A 33 -12.76 3.10 -4.36
N SER A 34 -12.41 3.63 -5.52
CA SER A 34 -13.33 4.04 -6.57
C SER A 34 -12.75 3.64 -7.92
N ASP A 35 -13.59 3.59 -8.96
CA ASP A 35 -13.16 3.18 -10.29
C ASP A 35 -12.00 4.04 -10.83
N ASN A 36 -11.98 5.34 -10.50
CA ASN A 36 -10.91 6.23 -10.92
C ASN A 36 -9.55 5.84 -10.32
N TYR A 37 -9.52 5.47 -9.02
CA TYR A 37 -8.28 5.03 -8.37
C TYR A 37 -7.85 3.66 -8.86
N VAL A 38 -8.80 2.74 -9.01
CA VAL A 38 -8.52 1.40 -9.54
C VAL A 38 -7.93 1.49 -10.94
N ASN A 39 -8.59 2.19 -11.87
CA ASN A 39 -8.13 2.37 -13.24
C ASN A 39 -6.76 3.08 -13.34
N TRP A 40 -6.47 3.96 -12.39
CA TRP A 40 -5.20 4.69 -12.38
C TRP A 40 -4.00 3.82 -12.01
N ILE A 41 -4.18 2.86 -11.09
CA ILE A 41 -3.09 2.02 -10.57
C ILE A 41 -3.12 0.59 -11.07
N GLU A 42 -4.19 0.19 -11.79
CA GLU A 42 -4.32 -1.17 -12.31
C GLU A 42 -3.22 -1.50 -13.31
N ASP A 43 -2.49 -2.57 -13.05
CA ASP A 43 -1.52 -3.17 -13.95
C ASP A 43 -1.65 -4.69 -13.87
N LYS A 44 -1.06 -5.39 -14.86
CA LYS A 44 -1.14 -6.85 -14.99
C LYS A 44 -0.64 -7.64 -13.78
N ASN A 45 0.22 -7.01 -12.97
CA ASN A 45 0.85 -7.63 -11.82
C ASN A 45 0.49 -6.92 -10.51
N THR A 46 -0.65 -6.20 -10.47
CA THR A 46 -1.10 -5.46 -9.28
C THR A 46 -2.39 -6.04 -8.72
N VAL A 47 -2.39 -6.34 -7.43
CA VAL A 47 -3.59 -6.68 -6.66
C VAL A 47 -4.04 -5.45 -5.89
N ILE A 48 -5.30 -5.04 -6.06
CA ILE A 48 -5.87 -3.85 -5.40
C ILE A 48 -6.90 -4.30 -4.38
N LEU A 49 -6.73 -3.86 -3.13
CA LEU A 49 -7.63 -4.17 -2.02
C LEU A 49 -8.27 -2.91 -1.46
N ASP A 50 -9.60 -2.95 -1.28
CA ASP A 50 -10.39 -1.85 -0.69
C ASP A 50 -10.53 -2.06 0.81
N ALA A 51 -9.75 -1.33 1.61
CA ALA A 51 -9.78 -1.45 3.06
C ALA A 51 -11.12 -1.04 3.67
N TYR A 52 -11.86 -0.12 3.03
CA TYR A 52 -13.16 0.31 3.53
C TYR A 52 -14.22 -0.78 3.47
N ARG A 53 -14.13 -1.70 2.52
CA ARG A 53 -15.08 -2.82 2.34
C ARG A 53 -14.70 -4.08 3.10
N ILE A 54 -13.44 -4.19 3.52
CA ILE A 54 -12.93 -5.38 4.21
C ILE A 54 -13.10 -5.24 5.72
N SER A 55 -13.70 -6.22 6.37
CA SER A 55 -13.94 -6.22 7.81
C SER A 55 -12.68 -6.48 8.64
N ASN A 56 -11.78 -7.32 8.14
CA ASN A 56 -10.50 -7.63 8.79
C ASN A 56 -9.35 -6.89 8.10
N THR A 57 -9.13 -5.63 8.50
CA THR A 57 -8.06 -4.79 7.95
C THR A 57 -6.67 -5.36 8.23
N ASP A 58 -6.45 -6.02 9.38
CA ASP A 58 -5.13 -6.55 9.74
C ASP A 58 -4.64 -7.62 8.77
N SER A 59 -5.56 -8.44 8.24
CA SER A 59 -5.20 -9.48 7.27
C SER A 59 -4.67 -8.93 5.95
N ILE A 60 -5.20 -7.80 5.49
CA ILE A 60 -4.74 -7.18 4.24
C ILE A 60 -3.48 -6.34 4.45
N LEU A 61 -3.33 -5.73 5.63
CA LEU A 61 -2.12 -4.97 5.99
C LEU A 61 -0.88 -5.87 6.01
N ALA A 62 -1.02 -7.12 6.47
CA ALA A 62 0.10 -8.06 6.54
C ALA A 62 0.69 -8.44 5.16
N ILE A 63 -0.03 -8.19 4.07
CA ILE A 63 0.40 -8.50 2.69
C ILE A 63 0.56 -7.24 1.84
N ALA A 64 0.54 -6.05 2.44
CA ALA A 64 0.60 -4.79 1.72
C ALA A 64 2.02 -4.45 1.28
N ASP A 65 2.21 -4.18 -0.02
CA ASP A 65 3.44 -3.60 -0.57
C ASP A 65 3.37 -2.07 -0.65
N GLY A 66 2.16 -1.51 -0.64
CA GLY A 66 1.91 -0.08 -0.63
C GLY A 66 0.50 0.27 -0.17
N ILE A 67 0.34 1.48 0.37
CA ILE A 67 -0.95 1.99 0.85
C ILE A 67 -1.23 3.35 0.22
N ILE A 68 -2.45 3.55 -0.27
CA ILE A 68 -2.92 4.83 -0.79
C ILE A 68 -4.13 5.28 0.02
N ILE A 69 -3.99 6.40 0.72
CA ILE A 69 -5.10 7.09 1.37
C ILE A 69 -5.75 8.01 0.33
N THR A 70 -7.00 7.72 -0.03
CA THR A 70 -7.69 8.31 -1.17
C THR A 70 -8.40 9.62 -0.81
N GLY A 71 -8.83 10.38 -1.83
CA GLY A 71 -9.63 11.60 -1.67
C GLY A 71 -11.08 11.32 -1.21
N GLY A 72 -11.80 12.34 -0.82
CA GLY A 72 -13.22 12.25 -0.42
C GLY A 72 -13.65 13.29 0.59
N GLU A 73 -14.53 12.91 1.49
CA GLU A 73 -15.21 13.71 2.49
C GLU A 73 -14.24 14.43 3.44
N ASP A 74 -14.71 15.41 4.21
CA ASP A 74 -13.85 16.17 5.14
C ASP A 74 -13.37 15.31 6.32
N ILE A 75 -12.20 15.67 6.85
CA ILE A 75 -11.65 15.05 8.07
C ILE A 75 -12.30 15.72 9.29
N ASN A 76 -12.64 14.92 10.28
CA ASN A 76 -13.16 15.43 11.54
C ASN A 76 -12.18 16.41 12.20
N PRO A 77 -12.55 17.70 12.37
CA PRO A 77 -11.68 18.72 12.97
C PRO A 77 -11.22 18.40 14.39
N LEU A 78 -11.97 17.57 15.11
CA LEU A 78 -11.56 17.13 16.45
C LEU A 78 -10.27 16.30 16.44
N LEU A 79 -9.91 15.68 15.31
CA LEU A 79 -8.66 14.92 15.20
C LEU A 79 -7.41 15.80 15.23
N TYR A 80 -7.54 17.08 14.91
CA TYR A 80 -6.45 18.07 14.98
C TYR A 80 -6.77 19.23 15.95
N ASN A 81 -7.62 18.96 16.97
CA ASN A 81 -7.98 19.88 18.05
C ASN A 81 -8.61 21.20 17.59
N ASP A 82 -9.27 21.23 16.44
CA ASP A 82 -9.97 22.39 15.95
C ASP A 82 -11.48 22.25 16.16
N THR A 83 -12.04 23.06 17.05
CA THR A 83 -13.48 23.11 17.31
C THR A 83 -14.19 24.17 16.49
N THR A 84 -13.46 25.10 15.87
CA THR A 84 -14.02 26.24 15.12
C THR A 84 -14.53 25.79 13.76
N ASN A 85 -13.85 24.88 13.10
CA ASN A 85 -14.18 24.36 11.78
C ASN A 85 -15.32 23.33 11.76
N LEU A 86 -15.77 22.82 12.91
CA LEU A 86 -16.91 21.89 12.98
C LEU A 86 -18.20 22.39 12.32
N LYS A 87 -18.39 23.71 12.25
CA LYS A 87 -19.60 24.32 11.66
C LYS A 87 -19.51 24.49 10.14
N VAL A 88 -18.31 24.45 9.57
CA VAL A 88 -18.06 24.68 8.16
C VAL A 88 -17.63 23.41 7.41
N CYS A 89 -17.31 22.35 8.15
CA CYS A 89 -17.05 21.04 7.58
C CYS A 89 -18.27 20.48 6.87
N GLY A 90 -18.05 19.83 5.76
CA GLY A 90 -19.04 19.04 5.06
C GLY A 90 -19.34 17.71 5.77
N GLU A 91 -19.63 16.69 4.99
CA GLU A 91 -19.87 15.35 5.53
C GLU A 91 -18.59 14.75 6.13
N ILE A 92 -18.69 14.18 7.33
CA ILE A 92 -17.58 13.52 8.04
C ILE A 92 -17.87 12.03 8.14
N ASP A 93 -16.95 11.21 7.65
CA ASP A 93 -16.99 9.75 7.80
C ASP A 93 -16.04 9.30 8.93
N HIS A 94 -16.56 9.21 10.15
CA HIS A 94 -15.77 8.82 11.34
C HIS A 94 -15.16 7.42 11.23
N ARG A 95 -15.84 6.48 10.53
CA ARG A 95 -15.30 5.15 10.30
C ARG A 95 -14.08 5.21 9.41
N ARG A 96 -14.14 6.05 8.38
CA ARG A 96 -13.05 6.28 7.45
C ARG A 96 -11.87 6.96 8.13
N ASP A 97 -12.12 7.97 8.97
CA ASP A 97 -11.08 8.64 9.77
C ASP A 97 -10.30 7.63 10.63
N THR A 98 -11.04 6.76 11.35
CA THR A 98 -10.44 5.71 12.20
C THR A 98 -9.63 4.70 11.37
N LEU A 99 -10.19 4.26 10.25
CA LEU A 99 -9.53 3.34 9.33
C LEU A 99 -8.22 3.93 8.78
N GLU A 100 -8.27 5.14 8.26
CA GLU A 100 -7.12 5.78 7.62
C GLU A 100 -6.02 6.11 8.62
N LYS A 101 -6.37 6.48 9.87
CA LYS A 101 -5.39 6.59 10.95
C LYS A 101 -4.68 5.25 11.19
N LYS A 102 -5.41 4.14 11.21
CA LYS A 102 -4.84 2.80 11.36
C LYS A 102 -3.92 2.44 10.19
N LEU A 103 -4.32 2.75 8.95
CA LEU A 103 -3.51 2.53 7.76
C LEU A 103 -2.19 3.32 7.82
N PHE A 104 -2.28 4.59 8.25
CA PHE A 104 -1.11 5.44 8.44
C PHE A 104 -0.17 4.87 9.49
N ASP A 105 -0.66 4.55 10.69
CA ASP A 105 0.14 4.03 11.79
C ASP A 105 0.88 2.75 11.36
N TYR A 106 0.17 1.83 10.71
CA TYR A 106 0.76 0.59 10.22
C TYR A 106 1.84 0.82 9.16
N ALA A 107 1.58 1.71 8.19
CA ALA A 107 2.53 2.05 7.16
C ALA A 107 3.81 2.66 7.75
N PHE A 108 3.65 3.57 8.73
CA PHE A 108 4.76 4.24 9.38
C PHE A 108 5.61 3.27 10.21
N GLU A 109 4.98 2.42 11.03
CA GLU A 109 5.66 1.44 11.88
C GLU A 109 6.40 0.38 11.06
N ASN A 110 5.81 -0.09 9.97
CA ASN A 110 6.34 -1.17 9.14
C ASN A 110 7.13 -0.67 7.92
N LYS A 111 7.29 0.65 7.76
CA LYS A 111 8.01 1.29 6.64
C LYS A 111 7.44 0.90 5.27
N ILE A 112 6.13 0.75 5.18
CA ILE A 112 5.44 0.50 3.93
C ILE A 112 5.27 1.83 3.18
N PRO A 113 5.52 1.87 1.87
CA PRO A 113 5.26 3.04 1.04
C PRO A 113 3.82 3.54 1.21
N LEU A 114 3.67 4.82 1.54
CA LEU A 114 2.40 5.47 1.80
C LEU A 114 2.22 6.70 0.92
N MET A 115 1.06 6.81 0.28
CA MET A 115 0.68 7.96 -0.52
C MET A 115 -0.68 8.50 -0.09
N GLY A 116 -0.82 9.82 -0.05
CA GLY A 116 -2.11 10.48 0.19
C GLY A 116 -2.52 11.31 -1.03
N VAL A 117 -3.80 11.25 -1.40
CA VAL A 117 -4.38 12.05 -2.48
C VAL A 117 -5.48 12.95 -1.93
N CYS A 118 -5.39 14.27 -2.15
CA CYS A 118 -6.35 15.26 -1.66
C CYS A 118 -6.60 15.09 -0.16
N ARG A 119 -7.81 14.66 0.26
CA ARG A 119 -8.13 14.33 1.66
C ARG A 119 -7.10 13.38 2.31
N GLY A 120 -6.58 12.40 1.57
CA GLY A 120 -5.57 11.49 2.08
C GLY A 120 -4.26 12.18 2.48
N MET A 121 -3.85 13.21 1.75
CA MET A 121 -2.70 14.04 2.11
C MET A 121 -2.96 14.83 3.41
N GLN A 122 -4.18 15.34 3.57
CA GLN A 122 -4.62 16.00 4.80
C GLN A 122 -4.60 15.02 6.00
N MET A 123 -5.12 13.80 5.80
CA MET A 123 -5.11 12.76 6.84
C MET A 123 -3.68 12.38 7.25
N ILE A 124 -2.74 12.26 6.32
CA ILE A 124 -1.34 12.00 6.64
C ILE A 124 -0.75 13.14 7.49
N ASN A 125 -1.06 14.39 7.15
CA ASN A 125 -0.62 15.55 7.94
C ASN A 125 -1.19 15.50 9.38
N VAL A 126 -2.50 15.27 9.53
CA VAL A 126 -3.17 15.16 10.83
C VAL A 126 -2.64 13.98 11.64
N ALA A 127 -2.49 12.81 11.03
CA ALA A 127 -1.98 11.62 11.69
C ALA A 127 -0.52 11.78 12.15
N SER A 128 0.25 12.65 11.45
CA SER A 128 1.62 13.04 11.84
C SER A 128 1.66 14.11 12.93
N GLY A 129 0.51 14.56 13.47
CA GLY A 129 0.42 15.60 14.50
C GLY A 129 0.29 17.03 13.96
N GLY A 130 0.05 17.20 12.66
CA GLY A 130 -0.23 18.48 12.03
C GLY A 130 -1.69 18.93 12.21
N SER A 131 -1.99 20.16 11.75
CA SER A 131 -3.33 20.73 11.69
C SER A 131 -3.71 21.13 10.27
N LEU A 132 -5.01 21.41 10.07
CA LEU A 132 -5.54 21.92 8.82
C LEU A 132 -6.08 23.33 9.04
N TYR A 133 -6.03 24.16 8.01
CA TYR A 133 -6.69 25.46 7.96
C TYR A 133 -8.04 25.29 7.25
N GLY A 134 -9.10 25.80 7.85
CA GLY A 134 -10.44 25.84 7.26
C GLY A 134 -10.67 27.10 6.44
#